data_57906559c16dc13e757fb5d32ec55b80
#
_entry.id   57906559c16dc13e757fb5d32ec55b80
#
_cell.length_a   1.000
_cell.length_b   1.000
_cell.length_c   1.000
_cell.angle_alpha   90.00
_cell.angle_beta   90.00
_cell.angle_gamma   90.00
#
_symmetry.space_group_name_H-M   'P 1'
#
loop_
_entity.id
_entity.type
_entity.pdbx_description
1 polymer ?
#
loop_
_entity_poly.entity_id
_entity_poly.type
_entity_poly.pdbx_seq_one_letter_code
_entity_poly.pdbx_strand_id
1 'polypeptide(L)'
;MKSKYRNIFLLFGIIAIVIMLFSFDMHWDELWGKLYSAGWWFIAVLFLWVFIYLVNALSWYVIIRDGKKGYKVPFLTIYKLTISGFALNYATPVGLMGGEPYRIMELTPFVGASKATSSVILYVMMHIFSHFCFWFSSIFLYIALYKVDFA
;
A
#
# COMPACT_ATOMS: atom_id res chain seq x y z
N MET A 1 -7.46 1.62 -20.25
CA MET A 1 -7.01 3.05 -20.25
C MET A 1 -6.02 3.22 -21.39
N LYS A 2 -6.15 4.27 -22.24
CA LYS A 2 -5.15 4.50 -23.29
C LYS A 2 -3.79 4.69 -22.62
N SER A 3 -2.78 3.99 -23.08
CA SER A 3 -1.37 4.01 -22.58
C SER A 3 -0.87 5.44 -22.26
N LYS A 4 -1.40 6.43 -22.98
CA LYS A 4 -1.08 7.85 -22.86
C LYS A 4 -1.36 8.42 -21.44
N TYR A 5 -2.50 8.12 -20.85
CA TYR A 5 -2.85 8.63 -19.49
C TYR A 5 -2.00 7.99 -18.41
N ARG A 6 -1.72 6.70 -18.54
CA ARG A 6 -0.81 6.01 -17.61
C ARG A 6 0.58 6.63 -17.60
N ASN A 7 1.12 6.94 -18.78
CA ASN A 7 2.43 7.56 -18.91
C ASN A 7 2.45 9.00 -18.37
N ILE A 8 1.36 9.77 -18.54
CA ILE A 8 1.22 11.12 -17.97
C ILE A 8 1.23 11.06 -16.43
N PHE A 9 0.47 10.14 -15.81
CA PHE A 9 0.47 9.97 -14.37
C PHE A 9 1.83 9.55 -13.83
N LEU A 10 2.52 8.67 -14.55
CA LEU A 10 3.86 8.21 -14.17
C LEU A 10 4.88 9.35 -14.26
N LEU A 11 4.82 10.15 -15.34
CA LEU A 11 5.68 11.32 -15.51
C LEU A 11 5.43 12.36 -14.41
N PHE A 12 4.17 12.63 -14.09
CA PHE A 12 3.80 13.54 -13.01
C PHE A 12 4.34 13.07 -11.65
N GLY A 13 4.23 11.77 -11.33
CA GLY A 13 4.79 11.20 -10.12
C GLY A 13 6.32 11.33 -10.04
N ILE A 14 7.02 11.08 -11.15
CA ILE A 14 8.47 11.25 -11.23
C ILE A 14 8.86 12.73 -11.01
N ILE A 15 8.17 13.65 -11.68
CA ILE A 15 8.41 15.09 -11.53
C ILE A 15 8.19 15.52 -10.06
N ALA A 16 7.11 15.06 -9.42
CA ALA A 16 6.83 15.37 -8.03
C ALA A 16 7.93 14.86 -7.08
N ILE A 17 8.43 13.63 -7.31
CA ILE A 17 9.56 13.08 -6.54
C ILE A 17 10.82 13.90 -6.75
N VAL A 18 11.13 14.27 -8.00
CA VAL A 18 12.31 15.09 -8.32
C VAL A 18 12.22 16.46 -7.65
N ILE A 19 11.06 17.14 -7.73
CA ILE A 19 10.83 18.42 -7.05
C ILE A 19 11.02 18.25 -5.54
N MET A 20 10.46 17.20 -4.95
CA MET A 20 10.61 16.92 -3.53
C MET A 20 12.08 16.73 -3.13
N LEU A 21 12.85 15.94 -3.89
CA LEU A 21 14.28 15.72 -3.63
C LEU A 21 15.11 17.00 -3.72
N PHE A 22 14.79 17.90 -4.64
CA PHE A 22 15.48 19.19 -4.78
C PHE A 22 14.97 20.25 -3.80
N SER A 23 13.74 20.14 -3.28
CA SER A 23 13.19 21.08 -2.30
C SER A 23 13.65 20.79 -0.86
N PHE A 24 14.11 19.58 -0.59
CA PHE A 24 14.77 19.26 0.66
C PHE A 24 16.27 19.53 0.53
N ASP A 25 16.83 20.35 1.43
CA ASP A 25 18.29 20.50 1.61
C ASP A 25 18.89 19.18 2.14
N MET A 26 18.86 18.16 1.28
CA MET A 26 19.32 16.83 1.64
C MET A 26 20.82 16.73 1.43
N HIS A 27 21.57 16.67 2.51
CA HIS A 27 22.98 16.35 2.50
C HIS A 27 23.15 14.86 2.16
N TRP A 28 23.44 14.57 0.90
CA TRP A 28 23.58 13.20 0.38
C TRP A 28 24.58 12.36 1.17
N ASP A 29 25.67 12.98 1.63
CA ASP A 29 26.70 12.32 2.45
C ASP A 29 26.13 11.87 3.80
N GLU A 30 25.29 12.69 4.43
CA GLU A 30 24.63 12.34 5.68
C GLU A 30 23.61 11.20 5.49
N LEU A 31 22.86 11.22 4.38
CA LEU A 31 21.92 10.16 4.03
C LEU A 31 22.65 8.81 3.86
N TRP A 32 23.74 8.80 3.10
CA TRP A 32 24.55 7.61 2.91
C TRP A 32 25.18 7.13 4.22
N GLY A 33 25.66 8.03 5.05
CA GLY A 33 26.18 7.70 6.38
C GLY A 33 25.14 7.02 7.27
N LYS A 34 23.90 7.54 7.30
CA LYS A 34 22.79 6.96 8.06
C LYS A 34 22.35 5.60 7.50
N LEU A 35 22.31 5.44 6.17
CA LEU A 35 22.01 4.15 5.55
C LEU A 35 23.07 3.10 5.86
N TYR A 36 24.34 3.50 5.86
CA TYR A 36 25.44 2.60 6.18
C TYR A 36 25.44 2.20 7.67
N SER A 37 25.14 3.14 8.56
CA SER A 37 25.03 2.87 10.00
C SER A 37 23.82 2.00 10.36
N ALA A 38 22.73 2.04 9.58
CA ALA A 38 21.59 1.14 9.73
C ALA A 38 21.95 -0.33 9.42
N GLY A 39 22.95 -0.56 8.55
CA GLY A 39 23.54 -1.87 8.28
C GLY A 39 22.51 -2.95 7.95
N TRP A 40 22.63 -4.11 8.58
CA TRP A 40 21.75 -5.26 8.39
C TRP A 40 20.27 -4.97 8.69
N TRP A 41 19.98 -4.08 9.63
CA TRP A 41 18.61 -3.70 9.99
C TRP A 41 17.84 -3.08 8.83
N PHE A 42 18.52 -2.34 7.97
CA PHE A 42 17.89 -1.79 6.76
C PHE A 42 17.39 -2.89 5.82
N ILE A 43 18.21 -3.94 5.62
CA ILE A 43 17.82 -5.09 4.79
C ILE A 43 16.66 -5.86 5.44
N ALA A 44 16.70 -6.05 6.76
CA ALA A 44 15.62 -6.70 7.50
C ALA A 44 14.28 -5.96 7.35
N VAL A 45 14.29 -4.62 7.40
CA VAL A 45 13.10 -3.79 7.17
C VAL A 45 12.60 -3.93 5.74
N LEU A 46 13.48 -3.91 4.73
CA LEU A 46 13.07 -4.12 3.34
C LEU A 46 12.41 -5.49 3.15
N PHE A 47 12.97 -6.53 3.75
CA PHE A 47 12.40 -7.87 3.68
C PHE A 47 11.02 -7.95 4.35
N LEU A 48 10.86 -7.29 5.49
CA LEU A 48 9.58 -7.17 6.19
C LEU A 48 8.52 -6.49 5.31
N TRP A 49 8.89 -5.44 4.56
CA TRP A 49 7.99 -4.77 3.62
C TRP A 49 7.50 -5.69 2.51
N VAL A 50 8.39 -6.52 1.94
CA VAL A 50 8.00 -7.53 0.94
C VAL A 50 6.95 -8.48 1.51
N PHE A 51 7.15 -8.94 2.75
CA PHE A 51 6.21 -9.82 3.44
C PHE A 51 4.86 -9.12 3.70
N ILE A 52 4.87 -7.87 4.15
CA ILE A 52 3.66 -7.06 4.37
C ILE A 52 2.85 -6.93 3.07
N TYR A 53 3.51 -6.61 1.95
CA TYR A 53 2.82 -6.53 0.66
C TYR A 53 2.27 -7.87 0.18
N LEU A 54 2.95 -8.97 0.48
CA LEU A 54 2.46 -10.31 0.17
C LEU A 54 1.17 -10.62 0.95
N VAL A 55 1.12 -10.33 2.25
CA VAL A 55 -0.07 -10.54 3.09
C VAL A 55 -1.22 -9.64 2.64
N ASN A 56 -0.94 -8.37 2.33
CA ASN A 56 -1.95 -7.45 1.79
C ASN A 56 -2.54 -7.95 0.45
N ALA A 57 -1.69 -8.41 -0.46
CA ALA A 57 -2.14 -8.97 -1.73
C ALA A 57 -2.96 -10.26 -1.55
N LEU A 58 -2.56 -11.10 -0.59
CA LEU A 58 -3.29 -12.32 -0.26
C LEU A 58 -4.68 -12.00 0.30
N SER A 59 -4.79 -11.03 1.18
CA SER A 59 -6.07 -10.57 1.73
C SER A 59 -7.02 -10.10 0.63
N TRP A 60 -6.54 -9.27 -0.29
CA TRP A 60 -7.34 -8.82 -1.42
C TRP A 60 -7.68 -9.96 -2.40
N TYR A 61 -6.74 -10.87 -2.63
CA TYR A 61 -6.95 -12.04 -3.46
C TYR A 61 -8.08 -12.96 -2.94
N VAL A 62 -8.15 -13.15 -1.63
CA VAL A 62 -9.23 -13.91 -0.98
C VAL A 62 -10.58 -13.22 -1.21
N ILE A 63 -10.67 -11.90 -1.04
CA ILE A 63 -11.87 -11.10 -1.31
C ILE A 63 -12.35 -11.25 -2.75
N ILE A 64 -11.43 -11.26 -3.72
CA ILE A 64 -11.78 -11.42 -5.14
C ILE A 64 -12.30 -12.80 -5.42
N ARG A 65 -11.69 -13.82 -4.82
CA ARG A 65 -12.07 -15.23 -5.01
C ARG A 65 -13.36 -15.62 -4.28
N ASP A 66 -13.78 -14.83 -3.30
CA ASP A 66 -15.03 -15.06 -2.61
C ASP A 66 -16.20 -14.83 -3.58
N GLY A 67 -16.84 -15.93 -3.95
CA GLY A 67 -18.00 -15.91 -4.83
C GLY A 67 -18.11 -17.15 -5.70
N LYS A 68 -19.35 -17.52 -5.98
CA LYS A 68 -19.76 -18.70 -6.76
C LYS A 68 -19.33 -18.64 -8.23
N LYS A 69 -18.87 -17.49 -8.71
CA LYS A 69 -18.31 -17.31 -10.06
C LYS A 69 -16.79 -17.40 -9.95
N GLY A 70 -16.20 -18.51 -10.38
CA GLY A 70 -14.75 -18.75 -10.34
C GLY A 70 -13.97 -17.77 -11.23
N TYR A 71 -13.75 -16.56 -10.76
CA TYR A 71 -12.88 -15.61 -11.44
C TYR A 71 -11.44 -16.13 -11.44
N LYS A 72 -10.89 -16.33 -12.63
CA LYS A 72 -9.50 -16.78 -12.80
C LYS A 72 -8.55 -15.58 -12.89
N VAL A 73 -8.31 -14.92 -11.78
CA VAL A 73 -7.28 -13.89 -11.69
C VAL A 73 -6.03 -14.52 -11.08
N PRO A 74 -4.88 -14.51 -11.76
CA PRO A 74 -3.64 -15.01 -11.17
C PRO A 74 -3.24 -14.21 -9.94
N PHE A 75 -2.76 -14.87 -8.89
CA PHE A 75 -2.27 -14.18 -7.67
C PHE A 75 -1.20 -13.13 -7.98
N LEU A 76 -0.28 -13.45 -8.89
CA LEU A 76 0.78 -12.52 -9.30
C LEU A 76 0.24 -11.20 -9.88
N THR A 77 -0.91 -11.24 -10.58
CA THR A 77 -1.58 -10.01 -11.05
C THR A 77 -2.05 -9.18 -9.87
N ILE A 78 -2.71 -9.78 -8.88
CA ILE A 78 -3.16 -9.08 -7.67
C ILE A 78 -1.99 -8.52 -6.88
N TYR A 79 -0.91 -9.27 -6.75
CA TYR A 79 0.31 -8.81 -6.08
C TYR A 79 0.91 -7.58 -6.78
N LYS A 80 1.04 -7.60 -8.11
CA LYS A 80 1.49 -6.45 -8.90
C LYS A 80 0.57 -5.24 -8.73
N LEU A 81 -0.74 -5.44 -8.79
CA LEU A 81 -1.72 -4.36 -8.60
C LEU A 81 -1.68 -3.79 -7.18
N THR A 82 -1.41 -4.62 -6.19
CA THR A 82 -1.25 -4.18 -4.80
C THR A 82 -0.04 -3.27 -4.67
N ILE A 83 1.14 -3.69 -5.13
CA ILE A 83 2.36 -2.89 -5.07
C ILE A 83 2.21 -1.60 -5.87
N SER A 84 1.73 -1.68 -7.12
CA SER A 84 1.55 -0.50 -7.97
C SER A 84 0.52 0.48 -7.37
N GLY A 85 -0.55 -0.01 -6.76
CA GLY A 85 -1.54 0.83 -6.10
C GLY A 85 -0.95 1.55 -4.89
N PHE A 86 -0.17 0.89 -4.06
CA PHE A 86 0.54 1.55 -2.96
C PHE A 86 1.56 2.57 -3.47
N ALA A 87 2.34 2.22 -4.48
CA ALA A 87 3.29 3.15 -5.09
C ALA A 87 2.59 4.43 -5.61
N LEU A 88 1.43 4.29 -6.24
CA LEU A 88 0.64 5.43 -6.70
C LEU A 88 0.08 6.26 -5.53
N ASN A 89 -0.32 5.65 -4.42
CA ASN A 89 -0.77 6.37 -3.24
C ASN A 89 0.34 7.27 -2.65
N TYR A 90 1.58 6.82 -2.70
CA TYR A 90 2.72 7.61 -2.22
C TYR A 90 3.23 8.62 -3.27
N ALA A 91 3.12 8.31 -4.55
CA ALA A 91 3.65 9.16 -5.63
C ALA A 91 2.67 10.25 -6.09
N THR A 92 1.39 10.17 -5.71
CA THR A 92 0.40 11.18 -6.13
C THR A 92 0.12 12.17 -5.01
N PRO A 93 0.04 13.49 -5.32
CA PRO A 93 -0.24 14.51 -4.31
C PRO A 93 -1.68 14.48 -3.77
N VAL A 94 -2.54 13.64 -4.33
CA VAL A 94 -3.94 13.45 -3.90
C VAL A 94 -4.01 12.64 -2.60
N GLY A 95 -2.87 12.32 -1.99
CA GLY A 95 -2.73 11.55 -0.76
C GLY A 95 -3.56 10.26 -0.77
N LEU A 96 -2.99 9.13 -0.50
CA LEU A 96 -3.60 7.79 -0.29
C LEU A 96 -4.80 7.36 -1.18
N MET A 97 -5.24 8.17 -2.17
CA MET A 97 -6.43 7.90 -3.00
C MET A 97 -6.11 7.61 -4.48
N GLY A 98 -4.86 7.66 -4.91
CA GLY A 98 -4.49 7.43 -6.32
C GLY A 98 -4.48 5.96 -6.72
N GLY A 99 -4.21 5.06 -5.81
CA GLY A 99 -4.06 3.63 -6.06
C GLY A 99 -5.37 2.88 -6.19
N GLU A 100 -6.42 3.28 -5.50
CA GLU A 100 -7.71 2.60 -5.52
C GLU A 100 -8.39 2.68 -6.91
N PRO A 101 -8.52 3.84 -7.54
CA PRO A 101 -9.02 3.93 -8.92
C PRO A 101 -8.18 3.12 -9.91
N TYR A 102 -6.87 3.14 -9.76
CA TYR A 102 -5.96 2.34 -10.58
C TYR A 102 -6.24 0.84 -10.43
N ARG A 103 -6.34 0.34 -9.19
CA ARG A 103 -6.67 -1.08 -8.91
C ARG A 103 -8.00 -1.48 -9.51
N ILE A 104 -9.03 -0.64 -9.39
CA ILE A 104 -10.36 -0.88 -9.99
C ILE A 104 -10.26 -0.99 -11.51
N MET A 105 -9.59 -0.04 -12.16
CA MET A 105 -9.46 -0.01 -13.61
C MET A 105 -8.72 -1.23 -14.16
N GLU A 106 -7.61 -1.59 -13.55
CA GLU A 106 -6.78 -2.72 -14.01
C GLU A 106 -7.41 -4.08 -13.69
N LEU A 107 -8.21 -4.18 -12.63
CA LEU A 107 -8.92 -5.42 -12.28
C LEU A 107 -10.21 -5.61 -13.09
N THR A 108 -10.84 -4.55 -13.56
CA THR A 108 -12.13 -4.58 -14.30
C THR A 108 -12.14 -5.55 -15.47
N PRO A 109 -11.10 -5.69 -16.32
CA PRO A 109 -11.12 -6.65 -17.42
C PRO A 109 -11.22 -8.11 -16.99
N PHE A 110 -10.83 -8.44 -15.76
CA PHE A 110 -10.80 -9.81 -15.25
C PHE A 110 -12.10 -10.21 -14.54
N VAL A 111 -12.74 -9.29 -13.83
CA VAL A 111 -13.86 -9.60 -12.94
C VAL A 111 -15.11 -8.75 -13.18
N GLY A 112 -15.03 -7.78 -14.08
CA GLY A 112 -16.06 -6.78 -14.33
C GLY A 112 -16.02 -5.61 -13.33
N ALA A 113 -16.59 -4.48 -13.74
CA ALA A 113 -16.50 -3.20 -12.99
C ALA A 113 -17.12 -3.29 -11.58
N SER A 114 -18.28 -3.92 -11.46
CA SER A 114 -18.99 -4.06 -10.17
C SER A 114 -18.15 -4.84 -9.15
N LYS A 115 -17.61 -6.01 -9.54
CA LYS A 115 -16.81 -6.84 -8.64
C LYS A 115 -15.44 -6.19 -8.37
N ALA A 116 -14.82 -5.55 -9.35
CA ALA A 116 -13.58 -4.81 -9.15
C ALA A 116 -13.77 -3.72 -8.10
N THR A 117 -14.78 -2.85 -8.26
CA THR A 117 -15.07 -1.77 -7.33
C THR A 117 -15.40 -2.27 -5.93
N SER A 118 -16.33 -3.22 -5.81
CA SER A 118 -16.72 -3.75 -4.50
C SER A 118 -15.57 -4.44 -3.77
N SER A 119 -14.70 -5.15 -4.49
CA SER A 119 -13.55 -5.83 -3.88
C SER A 119 -12.50 -4.84 -3.36
N VAL A 120 -12.25 -3.74 -4.07
CA VAL A 120 -11.32 -2.71 -3.63
C VAL A 120 -11.88 -1.95 -2.43
N ILE A 121 -13.15 -1.57 -2.46
CA ILE A 121 -13.81 -0.90 -1.33
C ILE A 121 -13.75 -1.80 -0.09
N LEU A 122 -14.16 -3.06 -0.21
CA LEU A 122 -14.13 -3.99 0.91
C LEU A 122 -12.72 -4.18 1.45
N TYR A 123 -11.73 -4.34 0.57
CA TYR A 123 -10.33 -4.45 0.97
C TYR A 123 -9.87 -3.23 1.78
N VAL A 124 -10.15 -2.01 1.30
CA VAL A 124 -9.78 -0.77 2.01
C VAL A 124 -10.49 -0.65 3.35
N MET A 125 -11.79 -0.96 3.41
CA MET A 125 -12.55 -0.96 4.67
C MET A 125 -11.98 -1.96 5.68
N MET A 126 -11.66 -3.18 5.26
CA MET A 126 -11.05 -4.19 6.13
C MET A 126 -9.65 -3.78 6.60
N HIS A 127 -8.89 -3.13 5.72
CA HIS A 127 -7.56 -2.61 6.06
C HIS A 127 -7.65 -1.51 7.14
N ILE A 128 -8.55 -0.55 6.98
CA ILE A 128 -8.81 0.49 7.98
C ILE A 128 -9.29 -0.13 9.29
N PHE A 129 -10.26 -1.04 9.23
CA PHE A 129 -10.79 -1.73 10.41
C PHE A 129 -9.70 -2.49 11.18
N SER A 130 -8.78 -3.16 10.48
CA SER A 130 -7.67 -3.86 11.12
C SER A 130 -6.73 -2.92 11.88
N HIS A 131 -6.51 -1.70 11.38
CA HIS A 131 -5.74 -0.68 12.10
C HIS A 131 -6.44 -0.24 13.39
N PHE A 132 -7.76 -0.01 13.35
CA PHE A 132 -8.52 0.30 14.56
C PHE A 132 -8.43 -0.83 15.58
N CYS A 133 -8.61 -2.08 15.16
CA CYS A 133 -8.46 -3.23 16.05
C CYS A 133 -7.06 -3.30 16.67
N PHE A 134 -6.01 -3.06 15.87
CA PHE A 134 -4.63 -3.06 16.34
C PHE A 134 -4.39 -1.96 17.39
N TRP A 135 -4.77 -0.72 17.09
CA TRP A 135 -4.63 0.40 18.03
C TRP A 135 -5.41 0.19 19.31
N PHE A 136 -6.66 -0.27 19.20
CA PHE A 136 -7.50 -0.56 20.35
C PHE A 136 -6.87 -1.64 21.23
N SER A 137 -6.46 -2.74 20.65
CA SER A 137 -5.77 -3.83 21.37
C SER A 137 -4.46 -3.36 22.02
N SER A 138 -3.70 -2.49 21.34
CA SER A 138 -2.45 -1.95 21.85
C SER A 138 -2.66 -1.07 23.09
N ILE A 139 -3.75 -0.26 23.11
CA ILE A 139 -4.11 0.56 24.27
C ILE A 139 -4.41 -0.33 25.48
N PHE A 140 -5.22 -1.38 25.30
CA PHE A 140 -5.54 -2.31 26.39
C PHE A 140 -4.29 -3.03 26.90
N LEU A 141 -3.43 -3.48 25.99
CA LEU A 141 -2.19 -4.13 26.34
C LEU A 141 -1.27 -3.19 27.12
N TYR A 142 -1.17 -1.93 26.69
CA TYR A 142 -0.39 -0.92 27.39
C TYR A 142 -0.90 -0.68 28.83
N ILE A 143 -2.20 -0.48 29.01
CA ILE A 143 -2.83 -0.29 30.32
C ILE A 143 -2.58 -1.52 31.21
N ALA A 144 -2.72 -2.72 30.67
CA ALA A 144 -2.52 -3.95 31.43
C ALA A 144 -1.06 -4.17 31.87
N LEU A 145 -0.10 -3.81 31.03
CA LEU A 145 1.32 -4.00 31.31
C LEU A 145 1.92 -2.93 32.22
N TYR A 146 1.50 -1.68 32.06
CA TYR A 146 2.13 -0.53 32.72
C TYR A 146 1.36 0.01 33.91
N LYS A 147 0.25 -0.67 34.34
CA LYS A 147 -0.56 -0.27 35.51
C LYS A 147 -0.77 1.25 35.58
N VAL A 148 -1.35 1.81 34.53
CA VAL A 148 -1.58 3.27 34.43
C VAL A 148 -2.54 3.66 35.54
N ASP A 149 -2.07 4.42 36.53
CA ASP A 149 -2.93 5.03 37.56
C ASP A 149 -3.69 6.19 36.87
N PHE A 150 -4.97 6.00 36.72
CA PHE A 150 -5.90 7.05 36.29
C PHE A 150 -6.27 7.91 37.50
N ALA A 151 -5.36 8.76 38.00
CA ALA A 151 -5.64 9.73 39.04
C ALA A 151 -6.08 11.04 38.43
#